data_5809c72fd414690a1c2b068b5dfa4a14
#
_entry.id   5809c72fd414690a1c2b068b5dfa4a14
#
_cell.length_a   1.000
_cell.length_b   1.000
_cell.length_c   1.000
_cell.angle_alpha   90.00
_cell.angle_beta   90.00
_cell.angle_gamma   90.00
#
_symmetry.space_group_name_H-M   'P 1'
#
loop_
_entity.id
_entity.type
_entity.pdbx_description
1 polymer ?
#
loop_
_entity_poly.entity_id
_entity_poly.type
_entity_poly.pdbx_seq_one_letter_code
_entity_poly.pdbx_strand_id
1 'polypeptide(L)'
;MNKKSKCLPLAKRWYDPAVAEALQFDVLVIGSGASGLASAVAAERAGARVAVATKAALQSCNSAKAQGGIQAAIGEDDSPEAHAEDVWKSSHETADMRLVEILTAEAPETIHWLEESGVEFTRENGGYRIARCGGASRKRLLQVGDRTGHAITKALRKVIEGSTAETFPHSPLTELEPTSSGWRARCGENIIEAGAVILAAGGRCFREAEERGELSTNHPGATGEVTRIALDLGAEARDLDALQYHPNGGAWPENMQGYSIPETTRAYGAVLLNADRAEFTDSLGPRDEVSQAIVDEVAGGGGVETPDGRPAVWLDTTRISEADAEVSLPYMLRRYRAGGIDPLREPLLTYPVLHYQNGGLVIDLHCETTVEGLFACGEIAGGTHGRNRMMGNSLLECCVFGRRAGRAAAQRAAA
;
A
#
# COMPACT_ATOMS: atom_id res chain seq x y z
N MET A 1 22.65 -44.89 -3.27
CA MET A 1 21.94 -45.11 -1.97
C MET A 1 21.02 -43.89 -1.78
N ASN A 2 19.72 -44.10 -2.05
CA ASN A 2 18.67 -43.05 -2.01
C ASN A 2 18.24 -42.82 -0.55
N LYS A 3 18.59 -41.69 0.04
CA LYS A 3 17.94 -41.22 1.27
C LYS A 3 16.63 -40.47 0.89
N LYS A 4 15.50 -41.19 0.89
CA LYS A 4 14.18 -40.59 0.91
C LYS A 4 14.03 -39.83 2.22
N SER A 5 13.98 -38.51 2.18
CA SER A 5 13.54 -37.69 3.30
C SER A 5 12.05 -37.99 3.55
N LYS A 6 11.75 -38.62 4.68
CA LYS A 6 10.36 -38.83 5.11
C LYS A 6 9.82 -37.48 5.58
N CYS A 7 8.98 -36.83 4.77
CA CYS A 7 8.08 -35.78 5.28
C CYS A 7 7.18 -36.43 6.35
N LEU A 8 7.23 -35.92 7.56
CA LEU A 8 6.29 -36.29 8.62
C LEU A 8 4.90 -35.74 8.22
N PRO A 9 3.82 -36.49 8.43
CA PRO A 9 2.47 -35.99 8.14
C PRO A 9 2.14 -34.76 9.00
N LEU A 10 1.49 -33.76 8.39
CA LEU A 10 1.10 -32.46 8.96
C LEU A 10 0.44 -32.56 10.35
N ALA A 11 -0.32 -33.61 10.63
CA ALA A 11 -1.00 -33.85 11.90
C ALA A 11 -0.09 -33.99 13.15
N LYS A 12 1.22 -34.11 13.01
CA LYS A 12 2.16 -34.22 14.13
C LYS A 12 2.82 -32.89 14.55
N ARG A 13 2.62 -31.84 13.80
CA ARG A 13 3.30 -30.53 14.00
C ARG A 13 2.72 -29.72 15.16
N TRP A 14 1.44 -29.95 15.49
CA TRP A 14 0.70 -29.14 16.47
C TRP A 14 0.55 -29.81 17.85
N TYR A 15 0.97 -31.05 18.00
CA TYR A 15 0.83 -31.76 19.26
C TYR A 15 2.02 -31.49 20.19
N ASP A 16 1.96 -30.37 20.89
CA ASP A 16 2.76 -30.08 22.08
C ASP A 16 1.79 -29.92 23.27
N PRO A 17 1.83 -30.80 24.28
CA PRO A 17 0.92 -30.74 25.44
C PRO A 17 1.13 -29.51 26.33
N ALA A 18 2.10 -28.66 26.04
CA ALA A 18 2.35 -27.38 26.71
C ALA A 18 1.75 -26.17 26.00
N VAL A 19 1.00 -26.35 24.89
CA VAL A 19 0.42 -25.23 24.11
C VAL A 19 -0.82 -24.67 24.82
N ALA A 20 -0.80 -23.38 25.05
CA ALA A 20 -1.92 -22.60 25.58
C ALA A 20 -3.23 -22.89 24.79
N GLU A 21 -4.36 -22.81 25.48
CA GLU A 21 -5.70 -22.94 24.87
C GLU A 21 -5.82 -21.97 23.69
N ALA A 22 -6.33 -22.44 22.53
CA ALA A 22 -6.46 -21.63 21.34
C ALA A 22 -7.46 -20.49 21.57
N LEU A 23 -7.05 -19.29 21.22
CA LEU A 23 -7.93 -18.12 21.28
C LEU A 23 -8.97 -18.21 20.15
N GLN A 24 -10.24 -17.94 20.47
CA GLN A 24 -11.35 -18.10 19.54
C GLN A 24 -11.86 -16.74 19.06
N PHE A 25 -11.97 -16.58 17.75
CA PHE A 25 -12.52 -15.38 17.10
C PHE A 25 -13.42 -15.78 15.92
N ASP A 26 -14.23 -14.86 15.45
CA ASP A 26 -14.99 -15.06 14.22
C ASP A 26 -14.12 -14.74 13.00
N VAL A 27 -13.35 -13.65 13.08
CA VAL A 27 -12.46 -13.18 12.00
C VAL A 27 -11.05 -12.90 12.52
N LEU A 28 -10.04 -13.47 11.86
CA LEU A 28 -8.63 -13.16 12.08
C LEU A 28 -8.10 -12.30 10.92
N VAL A 29 -7.56 -11.13 11.22
CA VAL A 29 -6.92 -10.22 10.26
C VAL A 29 -5.40 -10.32 10.42
N ILE A 30 -4.68 -10.60 9.32
CA ILE A 30 -3.21 -10.67 9.28
C ILE A 30 -2.65 -9.40 8.64
N GLY A 31 -2.14 -8.51 9.48
CA GLY A 31 -1.57 -7.23 9.09
C GLY A 31 -2.35 -6.03 9.62
N SER A 32 -1.63 -4.98 10.02
CA SER A 32 -2.18 -3.73 10.59
C SER A 32 -1.96 -2.51 9.70
N GLY A 33 -1.78 -2.72 8.39
CA GLY A 33 -1.82 -1.66 7.39
C GLY A 33 -3.22 -1.09 7.21
N ALA A 34 -3.40 -0.12 6.30
CA ALA A 34 -4.71 0.49 6.05
C ALA A 34 -5.78 -0.54 5.68
N SER A 35 -5.44 -1.57 4.87
CA SER A 35 -6.38 -2.62 4.49
C SER A 35 -6.77 -3.51 5.67
N GLY A 36 -5.81 -3.94 6.49
CA GLY A 36 -6.09 -4.76 7.67
C GLY A 36 -6.92 -4.01 8.72
N LEU A 37 -6.59 -2.73 8.99
CA LEU A 37 -7.40 -1.92 9.91
C LEU A 37 -8.79 -1.64 9.35
N ALA A 38 -8.92 -1.36 8.06
CA ALA A 38 -10.23 -1.14 7.42
C ALA A 38 -11.10 -2.41 7.47
N SER A 39 -10.49 -3.59 7.24
CA SER A 39 -11.21 -4.86 7.33
C SER A 39 -11.62 -5.20 8.76
N ALA A 40 -10.74 -4.97 9.72
CA ALA A 40 -11.05 -5.19 11.13
C ALA A 40 -12.21 -4.31 11.61
N VAL A 41 -12.19 -3.00 11.28
CA VAL A 41 -13.29 -2.06 11.61
C VAL A 41 -14.61 -2.51 10.93
N ALA A 42 -14.54 -2.96 9.67
CA ALA A 42 -15.74 -3.37 8.95
C ALA A 42 -16.32 -4.70 9.49
N ALA A 43 -15.47 -5.66 9.86
CA ALA A 43 -15.91 -6.93 10.45
C ALA A 43 -16.49 -6.72 11.86
N GLU A 44 -15.86 -5.89 12.69
CA GLU A 44 -16.36 -5.56 14.03
C GLU A 44 -17.72 -4.84 13.96
N ARG A 45 -17.87 -3.85 13.06
CA ARG A 45 -19.15 -3.18 12.82
C ARG A 45 -20.25 -4.12 12.29
N ALA A 46 -19.86 -5.23 11.66
CA ALA A 46 -20.78 -6.30 11.25
C ALA A 46 -21.11 -7.30 12.38
N GLY A 47 -20.58 -7.09 13.59
CA GLY A 47 -20.86 -7.88 14.78
C GLY A 47 -19.91 -9.04 15.04
N ALA A 48 -18.84 -9.20 14.25
CA ALA A 48 -17.84 -10.26 14.44
C ALA A 48 -16.88 -9.96 15.59
N ARG A 49 -16.46 -11.01 16.31
CA ARG A 49 -15.32 -10.96 17.22
C ARG A 49 -14.03 -11.00 16.41
N VAL A 50 -13.24 -9.94 16.46
CA VAL A 50 -12.09 -9.75 15.56
C VAL A 50 -10.77 -9.83 16.31
N ALA A 51 -9.81 -10.59 15.76
CA ALA A 51 -8.40 -10.54 16.11
C ALA A 51 -7.59 -9.87 15.00
N VAL A 52 -6.65 -9.00 15.35
CA VAL A 52 -5.69 -8.39 14.41
C VAL A 52 -4.27 -8.79 14.82
N ALA A 53 -3.64 -9.68 14.07
CA ALA A 53 -2.26 -10.09 14.29
C ALA A 53 -1.31 -9.40 13.30
N THR A 54 -0.19 -8.87 13.82
CA THR A 54 0.82 -8.21 13.00
C THR A 54 2.23 -8.49 13.50
N LYS A 55 3.19 -8.62 12.58
CA LYS A 55 4.57 -9.00 12.91
C LYS A 55 5.40 -7.91 13.60
N ALA A 56 4.93 -6.67 13.58
CA ALA A 56 5.59 -5.52 14.19
C ALA A 56 4.61 -4.74 15.07
N ALA A 57 4.97 -3.53 15.52
CA ALA A 57 4.04 -2.62 16.16
C ALA A 57 2.91 -2.23 15.18
N LEU A 58 1.71 -1.95 15.68
CA LEU A 58 0.51 -1.68 14.86
C LEU A 58 0.69 -0.57 13.80
N GLN A 59 1.53 0.42 14.07
CA GLN A 59 1.83 1.51 13.15
C GLN A 59 3.02 1.26 12.20
N SER A 60 3.72 0.13 12.34
CA SER A 60 4.91 -0.19 11.53
C SER A 60 4.49 -0.84 10.22
N CYS A 61 4.07 -0.05 9.24
CA CYS A 61 3.60 -0.52 7.94
C CYS A 61 3.85 0.49 6.82
N ASN A 62 3.79 0.04 5.57
CA ASN A 62 3.91 0.91 4.39
C ASN A 62 2.80 1.97 4.35
N SER A 63 1.57 1.60 4.72
CA SER A 63 0.45 2.55 4.73
C SER A 63 0.72 3.77 5.60
N ALA A 64 1.33 3.61 6.79
CA ALA A 64 1.68 4.73 7.66
C ALA A 64 2.78 5.65 7.08
N LYS A 65 3.59 5.15 6.14
CA LYS A 65 4.61 5.90 5.42
C LYS A 65 4.08 6.59 4.16
N ALA A 66 2.88 6.22 3.67
CA ALA A 66 2.32 6.74 2.43
C ALA A 66 1.99 8.23 2.54
N GLN A 67 2.55 9.02 1.62
CA GLN A 67 2.53 10.48 1.66
C GLN A 67 1.56 11.09 0.65
N GLY A 68 1.37 10.43 -0.49
CA GLY A 68 0.77 11.04 -1.67
C GLY A 68 -0.68 11.46 -1.51
N GLY A 69 -1.57 10.56 -1.16
CA GLY A 69 -3.00 10.85 -1.08
C GLY A 69 -3.87 9.66 -1.45
N ILE A 70 -5.18 9.89 -1.50
CA ILE A 70 -6.20 8.92 -1.88
C ILE A 70 -7.07 9.52 -3.00
N GLN A 71 -7.40 8.76 -4.03
CA GLN A 71 -8.23 9.23 -5.13
C GLN A 71 -9.71 8.95 -4.88
N ALA A 72 -10.56 9.92 -5.19
CA ALA A 72 -12.00 9.71 -5.29
C ALA A 72 -12.62 10.75 -6.24
N ALA A 73 -13.51 10.33 -7.10
CA ALA A 73 -14.24 11.20 -8.01
C ALA A 73 -15.36 11.94 -7.24
N ILE A 74 -14.98 13.07 -6.63
CA ILE A 74 -15.88 13.92 -5.82
C ILE A 74 -16.02 15.34 -6.36
N GLY A 75 -15.29 15.68 -7.44
CA GLY A 75 -15.41 16.96 -8.14
C GLY A 75 -16.65 17.01 -9.02
N GLU A 76 -17.20 18.20 -9.26
CA GLU A 76 -18.40 18.40 -10.10
C GLU A 76 -18.20 17.93 -11.56
N ASP A 77 -16.96 17.97 -12.06
CA ASP A 77 -16.55 17.61 -13.42
C ASP A 77 -15.93 16.20 -13.52
N ASP A 78 -16.05 15.38 -12.47
CA ASP A 78 -15.48 14.05 -12.38
C ASP A 78 -16.57 12.98 -12.13
N SER A 79 -16.24 11.71 -12.45
CA SER A 79 -17.14 10.57 -12.18
C SER A 79 -16.36 9.29 -11.89
N PRO A 80 -16.99 8.30 -11.23
CA PRO A 80 -16.41 6.98 -11.05
C PRO A 80 -15.98 6.33 -12.37
N GLU A 81 -16.73 6.53 -13.46
CA GLU A 81 -16.43 5.97 -14.79
C GLU A 81 -15.17 6.61 -15.38
N ALA A 82 -15.02 7.95 -15.27
CA ALA A 82 -13.80 8.63 -15.71
C ALA A 82 -12.58 8.20 -14.87
N HIS A 83 -12.78 7.94 -13.57
CA HIS A 83 -11.75 7.38 -12.71
C HIS A 83 -11.40 5.94 -13.15
N ALA A 84 -12.38 5.10 -13.45
CA ALA A 84 -12.16 3.74 -13.92
C ALA A 84 -11.39 3.69 -15.25
N GLU A 85 -11.70 4.59 -16.19
CA GLU A 85 -10.97 4.71 -17.45
C GLU A 85 -9.50 5.10 -17.25
N ASP A 86 -9.22 6.04 -16.35
CA ASP A 86 -7.85 6.41 -15.99
C ASP A 86 -7.08 5.26 -15.36
N VAL A 87 -7.72 4.46 -14.49
CA VAL A 87 -7.11 3.25 -13.89
C VAL A 87 -6.81 2.22 -14.97
N TRP A 88 -7.75 1.97 -15.87
CA TRP A 88 -7.61 1.03 -16.98
C TRP A 88 -6.42 1.39 -17.89
N LYS A 89 -6.35 2.66 -18.32
CA LYS A 89 -5.22 3.16 -19.11
C LYS A 89 -3.90 3.06 -18.36
N SER A 90 -3.86 3.49 -17.10
CA SER A 90 -2.65 3.43 -16.27
C SER A 90 -2.16 2.00 -16.04
N SER A 91 -3.05 1.03 -16.02
CA SER A 91 -2.71 -0.40 -15.87
C SER A 91 -2.19 -1.04 -17.14
N HIS A 92 -2.10 -0.30 -18.27
CA HIS A 92 -1.86 -0.83 -19.63
C HIS A 92 -2.91 -1.88 -20.04
N GLU A 93 -4.17 -1.62 -19.68
CA GLU A 93 -5.31 -2.49 -20.01
C GLU A 93 -5.20 -3.92 -19.44
N THR A 94 -4.46 -4.10 -18.34
CA THR A 94 -4.23 -5.40 -17.71
C THR A 94 -5.00 -5.61 -16.40
N ALA A 95 -5.68 -4.58 -15.87
CA ALA A 95 -6.49 -4.66 -14.67
C ALA A 95 -7.75 -5.53 -14.88
N ASP A 96 -8.31 -6.07 -13.80
CA ASP A 96 -9.65 -6.65 -13.81
C ASP A 96 -10.68 -5.52 -13.69
N MET A 97 -11.39 -5.22 -14.79
CA MET A 97 -12.34 -4.10 -14.82
C MET A 97 -13.45 -4.21 -13.78
N ARG A 98 -13.87 -5.42 -13.42
CA ARG A 98 -14.88 -5.62 -12.37
C ARG A 98 -14.39 -5.11 -11.00
N LEU A 99 -13.12 -5.32 -10.69
CA LEU A 99 -12.49 -4.78 -9.47
C LEU A 99 -12.26 -3.27 -9.59
N VAL A 100 -11.88 -2.79 -10.78
CA VAL A 100 -11.72 -1.35 -11.02
C VAL A 100 -13.03 -0.59 -10.85
N GLU A 101 -14.13 -1.09 -11.40
CA GLU A 101 -15.47 -0.50 -11.26
C GLU A 101 -15.91 -0.41 -9.79
N ILE A 102 -15.66 -1.47 -9.00
CA ILE A 102 -15.92 -1.45 -7.56
C ILE A 102 -15.05 -0.40 -6.87
N LEU A 103 -13.74 -0.39 -7.16
CA LEU A 103 -12.79 0.55 -6.57
C LEU A 103 -13.27 1.99 -6.74
N THR A 104 -13.66 2.34 -7.96
CA THR A 104 -13.99 3.72 -8.31
C THR A 104 -15.41 4.12 -7.89
N ALA A 105 -16.37 3.20 -7.98
CA ALA A 105 -17.74 3.45 -7.55
C ALA A 105 -17.85 3.64 -6.02
N GLU A 106 -17.09 2.86 -5.24
CA GLU A 106 -17.10 2.98 -3.77
C GLU A 106 -16.14 4.06 -3.23
N ALA A 107 -15.35 4.72 -4.09
CA ALA A 107 -14.37 5.72 -3.66
C ALA A 107 -15.01 6.91 -2.91
N PRO A 108 -16.08 7.57 -3.41
CA PRO A 108 -16.68 8.69 -2.70
C PRO A 108 -17.21 8.32 -1.31
N GLU A 109 -17.94 7.20 -1.20
CA GLU A 109 -18.44 6.69 0.08
C GLU A 109 -17.29 6.35 1.04
N THR A 110 -16.18 5.84 0.50
CA THR A 110 -15.00 5.52 1.31
C THR A 110 -14.36 6.77 1.92
N ILE A 111 -14.34 7.91 1.21
CA ILE A 111 -13.88 9.18 1.77
C ILE A 111 -14.75 9.60 2.96
N HIS A 112 -16.09 9.55 2.83
CA HIS A 112 -16.99 9.86 3.94
C HIS A 112 -16.79 8.92 5.13
N TRP A 113 -16.66 7.63 4.88
CA TRP A 113 -16.39 6.63 5.92
C TRP A 113 -15.06 6.90 6.66
N LEU A 114 -14.03 7.36 5.96
CA LEU A 114 -12.76 7.77 6.57
C LEU A 114 -12.92 9.03 7.43
N GLU A 115 -13.70 10.02 7.00
CA GLU A 115 -14.00 11.21 7.81
C GLU A 115 -14.80 10.85 9.08
N GLU A 116 -15.81 9.99 8.97
CA GLU A 116 -16.53 9.45 10.13
C GLU A 116 -15.61 8.68 11.09
N SER A 117 -14.55 8.08 10.56
CA SER A 117 -13.52 7.40 11.36
C SER A 117 -12.48 8.35 11.96
N GLY A 118 -12.56 9.66 11.65
CA GLY A 118 -11.71 10.72 12.19
C GLY A 118 -10.54 11.15 11.32
N VAL A 119 -10.58 10.90 10.01
CA VAL A 119 -9.62 11.46 9.05
C VAL A 119 -10.06 12.88 8.69
N GLU A 120 -9.17 13.84 8.87
CA GLU A 120 -9.39 15.25 8.50
C GLU A 120 -8.62 15.57 7.21
N PHE A 121 -9.29 15.49 6.06
CA PHE A 121 -8.68 15.83 4.78
C PHE A 121 -8.43 17.34 4.67
N THR A 122 -7.34 17.72 3.99
CA THR A 122 -6.98 19.11 3.74
C THR A 122 -8.08 19.82 2.95
N ARG A 123 -8.50 20.99 3.44
CA ARG A 123 -9.57 21.78 2.83
C ARG A 123 -9.05 23.12 2.32
N GLU A 124 -9.73 23.64 1.31
CA GLU A 124 -9.47 24.94 0.73
C GLU A 124 -10.79 25.60 0.33
N ASN A 125 -11.00 26.86 0.69
CA ASN A 125 -12.22 27.62 0.36
C ASN A 125 -13.53 26.91 0.76
N GLY A 126 -13.52 26.17 1.87
CA GLY A 126 -14.68 25.43 2.39
C GLY A 126 -14.93 24.06 1.77
N GLY A 127 -14.25 23.69 0.67
CA GLY A 127 -14.30 22.37 0.03
C GLY A 127 -13.04 21.53 0.31
N TYR A 128 -12.97 20.35 -0.31
CA TYR A 128 -11.73 19.57 -0.31
C TYR A 128 -10.67 20.24 -1.21
N ARG A 129 -9.43 20.26 -0.75
CA ARG A 129 -8.31 20.55 -1.61
C ARG A 129 -7.99 19.29 -2.42
N ILE A 130 -8.25 19.33 -3.72
CA ILE A 130 -8.01 18.20 -4.63
C ILE A 130 -6.90 18.54 -5.62
N ALA A 131 -5.98 17.59 -5.84
CA ALA A 131 -4.89 17.72 -6.79
C ALA A 131 -5.05 16.76 -7.96
N ARG A 132 -4.34 17.04 -9.06
CA ARG A 132 -4.18 16.11 -10.18
C ARG A 132 -2.88 15.33 -10.00
N CYS A 133 -2.93 14.00 -10.05
CA CYS A 133 -1.72 13.17 -10.05
C CYS A 133 -1.35 12.69 -11.46
N GLY A 134 -0.16 12.09 -11.59
CA GLY A 134 0.31 11.50 -12.84
C GLY A 134 -0.65 10.43 -13.37
N GLY A 135 -0.92 10.47 -14.66
CA GLY A 135 -1.86 9.58 -15.35
C GLY A 135 -3.35 9.89 -15.15
N ALA A 136 -3.72 10.82 -14.25
CA ALA A 136 -5.11 11.17 -14.03
C ALA A 136 -5.60 12.23 -15.03
N SER A 137 -6.80 12.04 -15.60
CA SER A 137 -7.45 13.01 -16.47
C SER A 137 -8.10 14.17 -15.70
N ARG A 138 -8.47 13.96 -14.43
CA ARG A 138 -9.16 14.92 -13.57
C ARG A 138 -8.43 15.10 -12.23
N LYS A 139 -8.79 16.18 -11.51
CA LYS A 139 -8.37 16.41 -10.12
C LYS A 139 -9.24 15.60 -9.20
N ARG A 140 -8.70 14.56 -8.56
CA ARG A 140 -9.44 13.71 -7.62
C ARG A 140 -8.61 13.21 -6.43
N LEU A 141 -7.39 13.71 -6.27
CA LEU A 141 -6.49 13.30 -5.22
C LEU A 141 -6.72 14.14 -3.96
N LEU A 142 -7.21 13.49 -2.89
CA LEU A 142 -7.35 14.09 -1.56
C LEU A 142 -6.12 13.79 -0.73
N GLN A 143 -5.78 14.72 0.18
CA GLN A 143 -4.59 14.64 1.00
C GLN A 143 -4.86 15.06 2.45
N VAL A 144 -3.98 14.63 3.36
CA VAL A 144 -3.81 15.22 4.68
C VAL A 144 -2.35 15.71 4.74
N GLY A 145 -2.08 16.90 4.21
CA GLY A 145 -0.75 17.34 3.89
C GLY A 145 -0.02 16.28 3.05
N ASP A 146 1.22 15.95 3.41
CA ASP A 146 1.97 14.83 2.83
C ASP A 146 2.08 13.63 3.80
N ARG A 147 1.03 13.37 4.59
CA ARG A 147 0.95 12.25 5.55
C ARG A 147 -0.41 11.55 5.54
N THR A 148 -1.02 11.43 4.37
CA THR A 148 -2.38 10.88 4.22
C THR A 148 -2.49 9.47 4.79
N GLY A 149 -1.56 8.58 4.47
CA GLY A 149 -1.59 7.21 4.99
C GLY A 149 -1.40 7.14 6.50
N HIS A 150 -0.58 8.02 7.08
CA HIS A 150 -0.46 8.13 8.54
C HIS A 150 -1.77 8.58 9.20
N ALA A 151 -2.46 9.55 8.61
CA ALA A 151 -3.74 10.04 9.12
C ALA A 151 -4.80 8.91 9.09
N ILE A 152 -4.91 8.20 7.96
CA ILE A 152 -5.83 7.07 7.80
C ILE A 152 -5.52 5.96 8.82
N THR A 153 -4.28 5.49 8.89
CA THR A 153 -3.92 4.39 9.81
C THR A 153 -4.07 4.78 11.27
N LYS A 154 -3.78 6.04 11.64
CA LYS A 154 -3.98 6.57 12.98
C LYS A 154 -5.47 6.60 13.35
N ALA A 155 -6.33 7.08 12.45
CA ALA A 155 -7.76 7.15 12.68
C ALA A 155 -8.38 5.75 12.85
N LEU A 156 -8.11 4.85 11.90
CA LEU A 156 -8.64 3.47 11.96
C LEU A 156 -8.12 2.70 13.17
N ARG A 157 -6.85 2.87 13.55
CA ARG A 157 -6.30 2.27 14.76
C ARG A 157 -7.03 2.77 16.00
N LYS A 158 -7.33 4.08 16.09
CA LYS A 158 -8.09 4.64 17.22
C LYS A 158 -9.49 4.04 17.31
N VAL A 159 -10.14 3.74 16.18
CA VAL A 159 -11.43 3.03 16.17
C VAL A 159 -11.27 1.62 16.74
N ILE A 160 -10.25 0.87 16.32
CA ILE A 160 -9.98 -0.49 16.83
C ILE A 160 -9.62 -0.46 18.32
N GLU A 161 -8.79 0.48 18.78
CA GLU A 161 -8.44 0.63 20.20
C GLU A 161 -9.65 0.96 21.08
N GLY A 162 -10.71 1.54 20.52
CA GLY A 162 -11.97 1.84 21.19
C GLY A 162 -13.07 0.78 21.04
N SER A 163 -12.79 -0.33 20.33
CA SER A 163 -13.75 -1.40 20.02
C SER A 163 -13.48 -2.67 20.86
N THR A 164 -14.18 -3.74 20.54
CA THR A 164 -13.98 -5.07 21.16
C THR A 164 -12.93 -5.93 20.46
N ALA A 165 -12.36 -5.45 19.36
CA ALA A 165 -11.33 -6.17 18.61
C ALA A 165 -10.04 -6.31 19.43
N GLU A 166 -9.44 -7.49 19.41
CA GLU A 166 -8.17 -7.76 20.07
C GLU A 166 -7.00 -7.62 19.11
N THR A 167 -5.90 -7.01 19.58
CA THR A 167 -4.71 -6.79 18.76
C THR A 167 -3.51 -7.54 19.31
N PHE A 168 -2.78 -8.20 18.42
CA PHE A 168 -1.58 -8.99 18.70
C PHE A 168 -0.38 -8.41 17.93
N PRO A 169 0.26 -7.35 18.45
CA PRO A 169 1.51 -6.83 17.89
C PRO A 169 2.66 -7.83 18.11
N HIS A 170 3.69 -7.75 17.27
CA HIS A 170 4.86 -8.64 17.30
C HIS A 170 4.52 -10.14 17.19
N SER A 171 3.41 -10.45 16.52
CA SER A 171 2.87 -11.78 16.33
C SER A 171 2.79 -12.12 14.83
N PRO A 172 3.92 -12.45 14.17
CA PRO A 172 3.94 -12.83 12.76
C PRO A 172 3.14 -14.11 12.55
N LEU A 173 2.38 -14.17 11.45
CA LEU A 173 1.79 -15.42 10.97
C LEU A 173 2.91 -16.35 10.47
N THR A 174 3.04 -17.52 11.04
CA THR A 174 4.04 -18.54 10.66
C THR A 174 3.42 -19.81 10.11
N GLU A 175 2.20 -20.14 10.53
CA GLU A 175 1.48 -21.32 10.09
C GLU A 175 -0.01 -20.99 9.99
N LEU A 176 -0.67 -21.53 8.96
CA LEU A 176 -2.10 -21.42 8.74
C LEU A 176 -2.61 -22.73 8.17
N GLU A 177 -3.65 -23.30 8.77
CA GLU A 177 -4.25 -24.56 8.32
C GLU A 177 -5.78 -24.52 8.43
N PRO A 178 -6.51 -25.15 7.49
CA PRO A 178 -7.95 -25.29 7.59
C PRO A 178 -8.32 -26.28 8.71
N THR A 179 -9.46 -26.05 9.35
CA THR A 179 -10.07 -26.94 10.33
C THR A 179 -11.49 -27.34 9.88
N SER A 180 -12.19 -28.15 10.64
CA SER A 180 -13.59 -28.48 10.33
C SER A 180 -14.56 -27.31 10.49
N SER A 181 -14.16 -26.22 11.18
CA SER A 181 -14.99 -25.07 11.51
C SER A 181 -14.39 -23.73 11.07
N GLY A 182 -13.36 -23.73 10.25
CA GLY A 182 -12.68 -22.53 9.80
C GLY A 182 -11.16 -22.72 9.72
N TRP A 183 -10.39 -21.93 10.45
CA TRP A 183 -8.95 -21.84 10.34
C TRP A 183 -8.28 -21.89 11.71
N ARG A 184 -7.08 -22.48 11.74
CA ARG A 184 -6.14 -22.38 12.86
C ARG A 184 -4.86 -21.71 12.38
N ALA A 185 -4.45 -20.66 13.08
CA ALA A 185 -3.27 -19.86 12.77
C ALA A 185 -2.28 -19.85 13.95
N ARG A 186 -0.99 -19.92 13.65
CA ARG A 186 0.07 -19.59 14.60
C ARG A 186 0.55 -18.18 14.34
N CYS A 187 0.29 -17.28 15.28
CA CYS A 187 0.69 -15.88 15.24
C CYS A 187 1.66 -15.59 16.40
N GLY A 188 2.98 -15.65 16.13
CA GLY A 188 3.99 -15.60 17.17
C GLY A 188 3.84 -16.79 18.14
N GLU A 189 3.64 -16.51 19.42
CA GLU A 189 3.41 -17.54 20.47
C GLU A 189 1.92 -17.94 20.59
N ASN A 190 1.01 -17.19 19.94
CA ASN A 190 -0.42 -17.42 20.05
C ASN A 190 -0.91 -18.43 19.01
N ILE A 191 -1.82 -19.31 19.42
CA ILE A 191 -2.66 -20.11 18.56
C ILE A 191 -4.05 -19.44 18.50
N ILE A 192 -4.47 -19.07 17.30
CA ILE A 192 -5.75 -18.40 17.06
C ILE A 192 -6.59 -19.27 16.13
N GLU A 193 -7.81 -19.58 16.53
CA GLU A 193 -8.83 -20.20 15.68
C GLU A 193 -9.88 -19.15 15.29
N ALA A 194 -10.26 -19.16 14.00
CA ALA A 194 -11.23 -18.21 13.46
C ALA A 194 -12.08 -18.84 12.36
N GLY A 195 -13.34 -18.40 12.23
CA GLY A 195 -14.24 -18.82 11.16
C GLY A 195 -13.77 -18.37 9.76
N ALA A 196 -13.12 -17.21 9.67
CA ALA A 196 -12.54 -16.66 8.44
C ALA A 196 -11.22 -15.94 8.72
N VAL A 197 -10.34 -15.90 7.70
CA VAL A 197 -9.04 -15.21 7.77
C VAL A 197 -8.92 -14.18 6.65
N ILE A 198 -8.48 -12.96 6.99
CA ILE A 198 -8.22 -11.88 6.03
C ILE A 198 -6.71 -11.62 5.98
N LEU A 199 -6.11 -11.85 4.82
CA LEU A 199 -4.72 -11.56 4.55
C LEU A 199 -4.57 -10.11 4.08
N ALA A 200 -3.88 -9.27 4.88
CA ALA A 200 -3.66 -7.85 4.64
C ALA A 200 -2.19 -7.46 4.89
N ALA A 201 -1.26 -8.36 4.55
CA ALA A 201 0.14 -8.31 4.96
C ALA A 201 1.04 -7.48 4.03
N GLY A 202 0.50 -6.88 2.95
CA GLY A 202 1.25 -6.11 1.97
C GLY A 202 2.05 -6.98 1.00
N GLY A 203 2.93 -6.35 0.22
CA GLY A 203 3.75 -7.00 -0.80
C GLY A 203 5.15 -7.40 -0.32
N ARG A 204 6.10 -7.58 -1.28
CA ARG A 204 7.46 -8.08 -1.04
C ARG A 204 8.58 -7.11 -1.46
N CYS A 205 8.27 -5.88 -1.81
CA CYS A 205 9.24 -4.98 -2.45
C CYS A 205 10.47 -4.63 -1.59
N PHE A 206 10.42 -4.77 -0.26
CA PHE A 206 11.64 -4.62 0.53
C PHE A 206 12.59 -5.81 0.30
N ARG A 207 12.07 -7.04 0.39
CA ARG A 207 12.85 -8.25 0.17
C ARG A 207 13.41 -8.31 -1.25
N GLU A 208 12.60 -7.95 -2.23
CA GLU A 208 13.01 -7.91 -3.63
C GLU A 208 14.16 -6.92 -3.88
N ALA A 209 14.09 -5.74 -3.25
CA ALA A 209 15.15 -4.74 -3.35
C ALA A 209 16.46 -5.24 -2.69
N GLU A 210 16.39 -5.89 -1.52
CA GLU A 210 17.56 -6.51 -0.90
C GLU A 210 18.22 -7.54 -1.82
N GLU A 211 17.41 -8.41 -2.45
CA GLU A 211 17.90 -9.45 -3.37
C GLU A 211 18.53 -8.88 -4.65
N ARG A 212 18.10 -7.70 -5.09
CA ARG A 212 18.64 -6.97 -6.26
C ARG A 212 19.78 -6.02 -5.92
N GLY A 213 20.04 -5.74 -4.64
CA GLY A 213 20.97 -4.69 -4.20
C GLY A 213 20.49 -3.28 -4.53
N GLU A 214 19.16 -3.07 -4.56
CA GLU A 214 18.50 -1.81 -4.87
C GLU A 214 17.95 -1.13 -3.61
N LEU A 215 17.60 0.17 -3.73
CA LEU A 215 16.87 0.88 -2.69
C LEU A 215 15.37 0.62 -2.79
N SER A 216 14.69 0.64 -1.64
CA SER A 216 13.24 0.54 -1.56
C SER A 216 12.65 1.60 -0.65
N THR A 217 11.47 2.11 -1.01
CA THR A 217 10.67 2.95 -0.12
C THR A 217 9.97 2.14 0.98
N ASN A 218 9.97 0.82 0.87
CA ASN A 218 9.16 -0.07 1.71
C ASN A 218 9.68 -0.19 3.14
N HIS A 219 8.78 -0.58 4.03
CA HIS A 219 9.11 -1.01 5.38
C HIS A 219 9.86 -2.35 5.32
N PRO A 220 10.91 -2.58 6.17
CA PRO A 220 11.66 -3.84 6.19
C PRO A 220 10.79 -5.10 6.38
N GLY A 221 9.60 -4.93 6.90
CA GLY A 221 8.61 -6.00 7.00
C GLY A 221 7.91 -6.40 5.70
N ALA A 222 8.11 -5.74 4.55
CA ALA A 222 7.48 -6.11 3.27
C ALA A 222 8.28 -7.23 2.59
N THR A 223 8.10 -8.46 3.05
CA THR A 223 8.91 -9.63 2.71
C THR A 223 8.14 -10.75 1.99
N GLY A 224 6.80 -10.63 1.84
CA GLY A 224 5.96 -11.54 1.03
C GLY A 224 5.74 -12.94 1.63
N GLU A 225 6.08 -13.17 2.89
CA GLU A 225 5.93 -14.49 3.54
C GLU A 225 4.47 -14.96 3.62
N VAL A 226 3.53 -14.05 3.84
CA VAL A 226 2.10 -14.38 3.92
C VAL A 226 1.54 -14.78 2.56
N THR A 227 1.98 -14.13 1.49
CA THR A 227 1.63 -14.55 0.11
C THR A 227 2.07 -15.99 -0.14
N ARG A 228 3.30 -16.37 0.29
CA ARG A 228 3.79 -17.75 0.13
C ARG A 228 2.94 -18.74 0.92
N ILE A 229 2.55 -18.42 2.17
CA ILE A 229 1.67 -19.27 2.97
C ILE A 229 0.34 -19.51 2.23
N ALA A 230 -0.25 -18.47 1.64
CA ALA A 230 -1.48 -18.59 0.88
C ALA A 230 -1.30 -19.48 -0.37
N LEU A 231 -0.20 -19.33 -1.10
CA LEU A 231 0.12 -20.18 -2.26
C LEU A 231 0.33 -21.65 -1.86
N ASP A 232 0.98 -21.91 -0.73
CA ASP A 232 1.19 -23.27 -0.19
C ASP A 232 -0.16 -23.92 0.22
N LEU A 233 -1.18 -23.14 0.52
CA LEU A 233 -2.56 -23.57 0.76
C LEU A 233 -3.39 -23.78 -0.52
N GLY A 234 -2.84 -23.44 -1.69
CA GLY A 234 -3.48 -23.59 -2.99
C GLY A 234 -4.18 -22.33 -3.50
N ALA A 235 -4.00 -21.18 -2.87
CA ALA A 235 -4.49 -19.92 -3.41
C ALA A 235 -3.79 -19.58 -4.73
N GLU A 236 -4.53 -19.07 -5.69
CA GLU A 236 -3.97 -18.58 -6.95
C GLU A 236 -3.45 -17.15 -6.81
N ALA A 237 -2.45 -16.82 -7.61
CA ALA A 237 -1.91 -15.47 -7.73
C ALA A 237 -1.70 -15.08 -9.18
N ARG A 238 -1.65 -13.76 -9.44
CA ARG A 238 -1.39 -13.20 -10.76
C ARG A 238 -0.35 -12.10 -10.69
N ASP A 239 0.37 -11.91 -11.78
CA ASP A 239 1.27 -10.76 -12.02
C ASP A 239 2.28 -10.51 -10.87
N LEU A 240 2.76 -11.54 -10.17
CA LEU A 240 3.70 -11.38 -9.04
C LEU A 240 5.05 -10.76 -9.46
N ASP A 241 5.38 -10.79 -10.73
CA ASP A 241 6.55 -10.14 -11.35
C ASP A 241 6.33 -8.64 -11.64
N ALA A 242 5.08 -8.15 -11.57
CA ALA A 242 4.73 -6.76 -11.86
C ALA A 242 5.10 -5.84 -10.69
N LEU A 243 6.34 -5.41 -10.64
CA LEU A 243 6.88 -4.50 -9.63
C LEU A 243 6.91 -3.07 -10.17
N GLN A 244 6.52 -2.12 -9.34
CA GLN A 244 6.48 -0.70 -9.70
C GLN A 244 7.61 0.06 -8.98
N TYR A 245 8.34 0.85 -9.75
CA TYR A 245 9.28 1.83 -9.23
C TYR A 245 8.58 3.17 -8.96
N HIS A 246 9.03 3.87 -7.93
CA HIS A 246 8.64 5.24 -7.66
C HIS A 246 9.68 6.16 -8.27
N PRO A 247 9.34 7.02 -9.23
CA PRO A 247 10.32 7.86 -9.93
C PRO A 247 11.03 8.85 -9.00
N ASN A 248 10.35 9.30 -7.94
CA ASN A 248 10.87 10.28 -6.99
C ASN A 248 11.47 9.62 -5.74
N GLY A 249 12.39 8.68 -5.90
CA GLY A 249 13.20 8.19 -4.79
C GLY A 249 14.26 9.22 -4.40
N GLY A 250 14.39 9.58 -3.12
CA GLY A 250 15.45 10.45 -2.66
C GLY A 250 16.82 9.82 -2.90
N ALA A 251 17.70 10.50 -3.64
CA ALA A 251 19.04 10.03 -3.92
C ALA A 251 20.09 10.69 -3.00
N TRP A 252 19.83 11.91 -2.54
CA TRP A 252 20.67 12.70 -1.65
C TRP A 252 19.84 13.64 -0.77
N PRO A 253 20.26 14.01 0.46
CA PRO A 253 21.44 13.54 1.19
C PRO A 253 21.33 12.07 1.66
N GLU A 254 22.40 11.52 2.23
CA GLU A 254 22.48 10.09 2.61
C GLU A 254 21.30 9.62 3.47
N ASN A 255 20.85 10.42 4.44
CA ASN A 255 19.70 10.13 5.29
C ASN A 255 18.33 10.24 4.57
N MET A 256 18.33 10.64 3.31
CA MET A 256 17.14 10.69 2.44
C MET A 256 17.17 9.61 1.33
N GLN A 257 18.22 8.77 1.32
CA GLN A 257 18.28 7.67 0.34
C GLN A 257 17.12 6.68 0.51
N GLY A 258 16.44 6.39 -0.61
CA GLY A 258 15.25 5.56 -0.60
C GLY A 258 14.01 6.23 0.01
N TYR A 259 14.10 7.50 0.43
CA TYR A 259 12.93 8.25 0.86
C TYR A 259 11.97 8.46 -0.31
N SER A 260 10.69 8.17 -0.11
CA SER A 260 9.67 8.48 -1.11
C SER A 260 9.39 9.98 -1.09
N ILE A 261 9.99 10.76 -2.00
CA ILE A 261 9.59 12.15 -2.20
C ILE A 261 8.15 12.14 -2.73
N PRO A 262 7.20 12.86 -2.10
CA PRO A 262 5.80 12.83 -2.51
C PRO A 262 5.64 13.12 -4.01
N GLU A 263 4.92 12.29 -4.73
CA GLU A 263 4.65 12.52 -6.15
C GLU A 263 3.89 13.82 -6.39
N THR A 264 3.15 14.26 -5.40
CA THR A 264 2.44 15.55 -5.41
C THR A 264 3.38 16.75 -5.56
N THR A 265 4.68 16.63 -5.33
CA THR A 265 5.65 17.67 -5.72
C THR A 265 5.50 18.02 -7.19
N ARG A 266 5.36 17.01 -8.08
CA ARG A 266 5.16 17.22 -9.52
C ARG A 266 3.77 17.78 -9.83
N ALA A 267 2.74 17.38 -9.07
CA ALA A 267 1.39 17.93 -9.18
C ALA A 267 1.33 19.43 -8.81
N TYR A 268 2.23 19.90 -7.96
CA TYR A 268 2.36 21.31 -7.56
C TYR A 268 3.42 22.08 -8.37
N GLY A 269 3.95 21.50 -9.45
CA GLY A 269 4.78 22.22 -10.42
C GLY A 269 6.26 21.85 -10.44
N ALA A 270 6.72 20.91 -9.60
CA ALA A 270 8.08 20.41 -9.74
C ALA A 270 8.26 19.65 -11.05
N VAL A 271 9.43 19.77 -11.68
CA VAL A 271 9.77 19.12 -12.94
C VAL A 271 11.07 18.33 -12.82
N LEU A 272 11.22 17.33 -13.68
CA LEU A 272 12.43 16.54 -13.79
C LEU A 272 13.38 17.16 -14.82
N LEU A 273 14.64 17.39 -14.41
CA LEU A 273 15.65 18.01 -15.24
C LEU A 273 16.90 17.12 -15.31
N ASN A 274 17.54 17.08 -16.48
CA ASN A 274 18.81 16.41 -16.72
C ASN A 274 20.02 17.25 -16.24
N ALA A 275 21.23 16.81 -16.56
CA ALA A 275 22.48 17.51 -16.23
C ALA A 275 22.54 18.93 -16.81
N ASP A 276 21.99 19.13 -18.01
CA ASP A 276 21.95 20.42 -18.71
C ASP A 276 20.81 21.32 -18.23
N ARG A 277 20.06 20.90 -17.18
CA ARG A 277 18.87 21.58 -16.66
C ARG A 277 17.70 21.66 -17.65
N ALA A 278 17.65 20.77 -18.61
CA ALA A 278 16.56 20.63 -19.55
C ALA A 278 15.53 19.60 -19.06
N GLU A 279 14.25 19.87 -19.31
CA GLU A 279 13.18 18.88 -19.08
C GLU A 279 13.30 17.78 -20.17
N PHE A 280 13.31 16.51 -19.78
CA PHE A 280 13.52 15.38 -20.68
C PHE A 280 12.30 14.43 -20.74
N THR A 281 11.30 14.65 -19.90
CA THR A 281 10.08 13.82 -19.84
C THR A 281 8.88 14.64 -19.37
N ASP A 282 7.66 14.16 -19.67
CA ASP A 282 6.44 14.67 -19.02
C ASP A 282 6.46 14.29 -17.52
N SER A 283 6.72 15.26 -16.67
CA SER A 283 6.76 15.05 -15.22
C SER A 283 5.43 14.61 -14.61
N LEU A 284 4.29 14.69 -15.31
CA LEU A 284 2.98 14.20 -14.90
C LEU A 284 2.55 12.91 -15.61
N GLY A 285 3.46 12.27 -16.34
CA GLY A 285 3.24 10.96 -16.97
C GLY A 285 3.02 9.83 -15.94
N PRO A 286 2.63 8.64 -16.41
CA PRO A 286 2.56 7.41 -15.62
C PRO A 286 3.90 7.08 -14.95
N ARG A 287 3.85 6.40 -13.80
CA ARG A 287 5.06 6.15 -12.99
C ARG A 287 6.13 5.33 -13.68
N ASP A 288 5.72 4.29 -14.40
CA ASP A 288 6.61 3.41 -15.15
C ASP A 288 7.29 4.14 -16.30
N GLU A 289 6.55 4.95 -17.06
CA GLU A 289 7.09 5.79 -18.14
C GLU A 289 8.09 6.81 -17.60
N VAL A 290 7.74 7.53 -16.52
CA VAL A 290 8.63 8.51 -15.90
C VAL A 290 9.88 7.83 -15.29
N SER A 291 9.71 6.68 -14.64
CA SER A 291 10.85 5.92 -14.08
C SER A 291 11.77 5.42 -15.19
N GLN A 292 11.23 4.91 -16.29
CA GLN A 292 12.02 4.46 -17.41
C GLN A 292 12.74 5.63 -18.09
N ALA A 293 12.08 6.78 -18.28
CA ALA A 293 12.69 7.98 -18.85
C ALA A 293 13.89 8.46 -18.01
N ILE A 294 13.82 8.38 -16.67
CA ILE A 294 14.96 8.72 -15.80
C ILE A 294 16.11 7.73 -15.99
N VAL A 295 15.81 6.43 -16.06
CA VAL A 295 16.85 5.39 -16.29
C VAL A 295 17.51 5.58 -17.65
N ASP A 296 16.74 5.84 -18.70
CA ASP A 296 17.23 6.04 -20.06
C ASP A 296 18.08 7.33 -20.17
N GLU A 297 17.64 8.43 -19.55
CA GLU A 297 18.40 9.69 -19.53
C GLU A 297 19.75 9.52 -18.83
N VAL A 298 19.79 8.84 -17.70
CA VAL A 298 21.05 8.54 -16.98
C VAL A 298 21.95 7.62 -17.82
N ALA A 299 21.40 6.57 -18.42
CA ALA A 299 22.16 5.65 -19.28
C ALA A 299 22.69 6.34 -20.54
N GLY A 300 21.96 7.34 -21.07
CA GLY A 300 22.35 8.19 -22.18
C GLY A 300 23.41 9.25 -21.84
N GLY A 301 23.81 9.37 -20.58
CA GLY A 301 24.81 10.34 -20.12
C GLY A 301 24.24 11.71 -19.75
N GLY A 302 22.90 11.88 -19.77
CA GLY A 302 22.20 13.11 -19.35
C GLY A 302 21.92 13.17 -17.84
N GLY A 303 22.28 12.13 -17.08
CA GLY A 303 22.16 12.12 -15.63
C GLY A 303 23.21 12.96 -14.91
N VAL A 304 23.02 13.09 -13.60
CA VAL A 304 24.00 13.68 -12.68
C VAL A 304 24.43 12.64 -11.65
N GLU A 305 25.58 12.85 -11.02
CA GLU A 305 26.02 12.03 -9.90
C GLU A 305 25.70 12.71 -8.57
N THR A 306 25.28 11.93 -7.59
CA THR A 306 25.23 12.38 -6.19
C THR A 306 26.66 12.58 -5.66
N PRO A 307 26.85 13.31 -4.53
CA PRO A 307 28.19 13.47 -3.93
C PRO A 307 28.89 12.16 -3.55
N ASP A 308 28.15 11.07 -3.39
CA ASP A 308 28.66 9.71 -3.14
C ASP A 308 28.71 8.82 -4.40
N GLY A 309 28.60 9.42 -5.60
CA GLY A 309 28.85 8.77 -6.90
C GLY A 309 27.70 7.90 -7.44
N ARG A 310 26.47 8.08 -6.94
CA ARG A 310 25.30 7.35 -7.44
C ARG A 310 24.58 8.13 -8.54
N PRO A 311 23.91 7.42 -9.47
CA PRO A 311 23.17 8.06 -10.54
C PRO A 311 21.95 8.81 -9.98
N ALA A 312 21.64 9.96 -10.58
CA ALA A 312 20.48 10.78 -10.24
C ALA A 312 20.08 11.69 -11.41
N VAL A 313 18.93 12.31 -11.28
CA VAL A 313 18.48 13.47 -12.04
C VAL A 313 18.00 14.55 -11.06
N TRP A 314 17.79 15.77 -11.54
CA TRP A 314 17.25 16.83 -10.72
C TRP A 314 15.72 16.77 -10.68
N LEU A 315 15.14 16.90 -9.49
CA LEU A 315 13.74 17.24 -9.26
C LEU A 315 13.69 18.71 -8.83
N ASP A 316 13.31 19.60 -9.73
CA ASP A 316 13.26 21.05 -9.47
C ASP A 316 11.98 21.41 -8.70
N THR A 317 12.08 21.36 -7.38
CA THR A 317 11.02 21.73 -6.44
C THR A 317 10.95 23.22 -6.16
N THR A 318 11.90 24.01 -6.66
CA THR A 318 11.92 25.47 -6.48
C THR A 318 10.79 26.17 -7.23
N ARG A 319 10.15 25.46 -8.19
CA ARG A 319 8.99 25.95 -8.95
C ARG A 319 7.67 25.86 -8.17
N ILE A 320 7.65 25.15 -7.04
CA ILE A 320 6.45 25.04 -6.19
C ILE A 320 6.28 26.33 -5.40
N SER A 321 5.06 26.89 -5.38
CA SER A 321 4.80 28.06 -4.53
C SER A 321 4.99 27.71 -3.05
N GLU A 322 5.51 28.66 -2.27
CA GLU A 322 5.70 28.47 -0.82
C GLU A 322 4.38 28.11 -0.13
N ALA A 323 3.27 28.74 -0.53
CA ALA A 323 1.94 28.47 0.01
C ALA A 323 1.48 27.03 -0.26
N ASP A 324 1.69 26.49 -1.48
CA ASP A 324 1.36 25.10 -1.81
C ASP A 324 2.26 24.12 -1.05
N ALA A 325 3.55 24.44 -0.99
CA ALA A 325 4.53 23.57 -0.35
C ALA A 325 4.28 23.45 1.16
N GLU A 326 3.99 24.55 1.86
CA GLU A 326 3.73 24.53 3.30
C GLU A 326 2.43 23.81 3.68
N VAL A 327 1.40 23.88 2.82
CA VAL A 327 0.12 23.18 3.06
C VAL A 327 0.18 21.71 2.66
N SER A 328 0.82 21.40 1.55
CA SER A 328 0.73 20.07 0.93
C SER A 328 1.96 19.20 1.13
N LEU A 329 3.12 19.75 1.51
CA LEU A 329 4.41 19.07 1.61
C LEU A 329 5.18 19.36 2.93
N PRO A 330 4.51 19.68 4.05
CA PRO A 330 5.19 20.16 5.27
C PRO A 330 6.15 19.12 5.87
N TYR A 331 5.86 17.84 5.74
CA TYR A 331 6.71 16.76 6.26
C TYR A 331 7.97 16.60 5.41
N MET A 332 7.86 16.60 4.09
CA MET A 332 8.99 16.57 3.16
C MET A 332 9.92 17.76 3.38
N LEU A 333 9.38 18.98 3.43
CA LEU A 333 10.17 20.19 3.69
C LEU A 333 10.97 20.06 4.98
N ARG A 334 10.32 19.65 6.08
CA ARG A 334 10.99 19.47 7.37
C ARG A 334 12.11 18.43 7.29
N ARG A 335 11.87 17.31 6.58
CA ARG A 335 12.85 16.24 6.43
C ARG A 335 14.10 16.69 5.69
N TYR A 336 13.94 17.34 4.54
CA TYR A 336 15.04 17.84 3.74
C TYR A 336 15.79 18.98 4.43
N ARG A 337 15.09 19.93 5.05
CA ARG A 337 15.70 21.03 5.83
C ARG A 337 16.51 20.49 7.01
N ALA A 338 16.07 19.44 7.68
CA ALA A 338 16.85 18.75 8.70
C ALA A 338 18.12 18.06 8.15
N GLY A 339 18.13 17.71 6.87
CA GLY A 339 19.29 17.20 6.13
C GLY A 339 20.15 18.29 5.49
N GLY A 340 19.85 19.57 5.75
CA GLY A 340 20.63 20.71 5.26
C GLY A 340 20.24 21.21 3.86
N ILE A 341 19.18 20.68 3.25
CA ILE A 341 18.69 21.09 1.92
C ILE A 341 17.32 21.77 2.07
N ASP A 342 17.16 22.96 1.51
CA ASP A 342 15.83 23.60 1.40
C ASP A 342 15.23 23.36 0.01
N PRO A 343 14.21 22.51 -0.11
CA PRO A 343 13.58 22.17 -1.39
C PRO A 343 12.98 23.37 -2.15
N LEU A 344 12.72 24.49 -1.47
CA LEU A 344 12.20 25.70 -2.11
C LEU A 344 13.29 26.62 -2.65
N ARG A 345 14.58 26.29 -2.40
CA ARG A 345 15.73 27.10 -2.81
C ARG A 345 16.67 26.39 -3.75
N GLU A 346 16.70 25.06 -3.69
CA GLU A 346 17.56 24.24 -4.52
C GLU A 346 16.83 22.94 -4.93
N PRO A 347 17.09 22.44 -6.17
CA PRO A 347 16.52 21.19 -6.64
C PRO A 347 17.01 20.00 -5.83
N LEU A 348 16.18 18.97 -5.75
CA LEU A 348 16.51 17.70 -5.10
C LEU A 348 17.14 16.72 -6.10
N LEU A 349 18.00 15.83 -5.61
CA LEU A 349 18.47 14.69 -6.38
C LEU A 349 17.53 13.50 -6.18
N THR A 350 17.09 12.91 -7.30
CA THR A 350 16.14 11.80 -7.30
C THR A 350 16.57 10.71 -8.28
N TYR A 351 16.19 9.47 -7.97
CA TYR A 351 16.33 8.29 -8.84
C TYR A 351 15.21 7.29 -8.55
N PRO A 352 14.76 6.49 -9.52
CA PRO A 352 13.72 5.49 -9.29
C PRO A 352 14.10 4.48 -8.20
N VAL A 353 13.14 4.17 -7.31
CA VAL A 353 13.32 3.20 -6.23
C VAL A 353 12.16 2.21 -6.21
N LEU A 354 12.44 0.96 -5.86
CA LEU A 354 11.43 -0.08 -5.78
C LEU A 354 10.37 0.26 -4.72
N HIS A 355 9.09 0.19 -5.11
CA HIS A 355 8.03 0.83 -4.33
C HIS A 355 6.80 -0.03 -4.06
N TYR A 356 6.27 -0.74 -5.05
CA TYR A 356 4.97 -1.40 -4.93
C TYR A 356 4.92 -2.69 -5.77
N GLN A 357 4.24 -3.70 -5.25
CA GLN A 357 3.91 -4.92 -5.99
C GLN A 357 2.47 -4.78 -6.52
N ASN A 358 2.32 -4.75 -7.86
CA ASN A 358 1.00 -4.59 -8.48
C ASN A 358 0.19 -5.89 -8.51
N GLY A 359 0.87 -7.03 -8.66
CA GLY A 359 0.26 -8.35 -8.62
C GLY A 359 0.10 -8.87 -7.19
N GLY A 360 -0.64 -9.97 -7.05
CA GLY A 360 -0.94 -10.57 -5.75
C GLY A 360 -1.90 -11.75 -5.88
N LEU A 361 -2.51 -12.14 -4.76
CA LEU A 361 -3.50 -13.20 -4.71
C LEU A 361 -4.73 -12.85 -5.57
N VAL A 362 -5.23 -13.82 -6.32
CA VAL A 362 -6.50 -13.68 -7.05
C VAL A 362 -7.63 -13.61 -6.05
N ILE A 363 -8.49 -12.61 -6.20
CA ILE A 363 -9.67 -12.40 -5.37
C ILE A 363 -10.93 -12.29 -6.23
N ASP A 364 -12.05 -12.68 -5.65
CA ASP A 364 -13.36 -12.39 -6.22
C ASP A 364 -13.86 -10.97 -5.84
N LEU A 365 -15.09 -10.63 -6.20
CA LEU A 365 -15.70 -9.32 -5.91
C LEU A 365 -16.01 -9.11 -4.42
N HIS A 366 -15.92 -10.15 -3.59
CA HIS A 366 -16.07 -10.13 -2.14
C HIS A 366 -14.74 -10.22 -1.40
N CYS A 367 -13.63 -10.20 -2.14
CA CYS A 367 -12.25 -10.34 -1.64
C CYS A 367 -11.91 -11.76 -1.16
N GLU A 368 -12.72 -12.77 -1.43
CA GLU A 368 -12.38 -14.16 -1.14
C GLU A 368 -11.35 -14.64 -2.17
N THR A 369 -10.33 -15.36 -1.71
CA THR A 369 -9.34 -15.98 -2.59
C THR A 369 -9.92 -17.24 -3.24
N THR A 370 -9.13 -17.96 -4.03
CA THR A 370 -9.55 -19.27 -4.55
C THR A 370 -9.60 -20.37 -3.46
N VAL A 371 -9.23 -20.05 -2.24
CA VAL A 371 -9.31 -20.91 -1.06
C VAL A 371 -10.44 -20.42 -0.16
N GLU A 372 -11.44 -21.28 0.07
CA GLU A 372 -12.66 -20.97 0.80
C GLU A 372 -12.39 -20.48 2.24
N GLY A 373 -13.03 -19.39 2.65
CA GLY A 373 -12.84 -18.77 3.98
C GLY A 373 -11.53 -18.01 4.15
N LEU A 374 -10.71 -17.91 3.08
CA LEU A 374 -9.47 -17.14 3.07
C LEU A 374 -9.64 -15.90 2.17
N PHE A 375 -9.62 -14.73 2.77
CA PHE A 375 -9.80 -13.45 2.09
C PHE A 375 -8.46 -12.72 1.94
N ALA A 376 -8.35 -11.82 0.95
CA ALA A 376 -7.18 -10.96 0.78
C ALA A 376 -7.58 -9.54 0.38
N CYS A 377 -6.86 -8.51 0.88
CA CYS A 377 -7.11 -7.11 0.53
C CYS A 377 -5.86 -6.22 0.66
N GLY A 378 -5.79 -5.17 -0.15
CA GLY A 378 -4.64 -4.29 -0.28
C GLY A 378 -3.51 -4.93 -1.09
N GLU A 379 -2.27 -4.47 -0.95
CA GLU A 379 -1.13 -4.82 -1.81
C GLU A 379 -0.83 -6.34 -1.91
N ILE A 380 -1.40 -7.19 -1.05
CA ILE A 380 -1.29 -8.65 -1.16
C ILE A 380 -2.23 -9.23 -2.22
N ALA A 381 -3.30 -8.49 -2.58
CA ALA A 381 -4.27 -8.88 -3.59
C ALA A 381 -3.87 -8.36 -4.97
N GLY A 382 -4.13 -9.13 -6.02
CA GLY A 382 -3.85 -8.77 -7.41
C GLY A 382 -5.12 -8.52 -8.22
N GLY A 383 -4.95 -7.86 -9.36
CA GLY A 383 -6.02 -7.64 -10.34
C GLY A 383 -6.51 -6.21 -10.42
N THR A 384 -6.71 -5.52 -9.31
CA THR A 384 -7.23 -4.14 -9.26
C THR A 384 -6.38 -3.15 -10.06
N HIS A 385 -5.06 -3.30 -10.00
CA HIS A 385 -4.11 -2.38 -10.62
C HIS A 385 -3.47 -2.90 -11.89
N GLY A 386 -3.79 -4.14 -12.31
CA GLY A 386 -3.08 -4.79 -13.39
C GLY A 386 -1.56 -4.78 -13.17
N ARG A 387 -0.80 -4.45 -14.19
CA ARG A 387 0.67 -4.46 -14.13
C ARG A 387 1.29 -3.11 -13.77
N ASN A 388 0.49 -2.02 -13.72
CA ASN A 388 0.97 -0.70 -13.34
C ASN A 388 -0.12 0.11 -12.62
N ARG A 389 0.16 0.49 -11.37
CA ARG A 389 -0.79 1.16 -10.48
C ARG A 389 -0.75 2.68 -10.64
N MET A 390 -1.92 3.30 -10.80
CA MET A 390 -2.05 4.74 -10.70
C MET A 390 -1.83 5.24 -9.26
N MET A 391 -1.15 6.36 -9.11
CA MET A 391 -0.88 7.01 -7.83
C MET A 391 -2.19 7.34 -7.07
N GLY A 392 -2.19 7.15 -5.74
CA GLY A 392 -3.34 7.41 -4.87
C GLY A 392 -4.34 6.25 -4.77
N ASN A 393 -4.35 5.32 -5.73
CA ASN A 393 -5.27 4.18 -5.72
C ASN A 393 -4.89 3.07 -4.74
N SER A 394 -3.62 2.97 -4.28
CA SER A 394 -3.26 1.96 -3.28
C SER A 394 -3.92 2.18 -1.92
N LEU A 395 -4.00 3.44 -1.44
CA LEU A 395 -4.72 3.74 -0.21
C LEU A 395 -6.24 3.57 -0.39
N LEU A 396 -6.76 3.91 -1.57
CA LEU A 396 -8.16 3.69 -1.91
C LEU A 396 -8.49 2.19 -1.91
N GLU A 397 -7.70 1.39 -2.60
CA GLU A 397 -7.83 -0.08 -2.63
C GLU A 397 -7.81 -0.66 -1.21
N CYS A 398 -6.83 -0.27 -0.39
CA CYS A 398 -6.75 -0.70 1.00
C CYS A 398 -8.06 -0.44 1.77
N CYS A 399 -8.70 0.71 1.56
CA CYS A 399 -9.90 1.08 2.29
C CYS A 399 -11.17 0.46 1.69
N VAL A 400 -11.33 0.47 0.36
CA VAL A 400 -12.50 -0.11 -0.34
C VAL A 400 -12.53 -1.62 -0.12
N PHE A 401 -11.49 -2.33 -0.55
CA PHE A 401 -11.46 -3.79 -0.45
C PHE A 401 -11.24 -4.27 0.99
N GLY A 402 -10.59 -3.50 1.86
CA GLY A 402 -10.56 -3.79 3.28
C GLY A 402 -11.96 -3.82 3.89
N ARG A 403 -12.79 -2.80 3.63
CA ARG A 403 -14.19 -2.76 4.09
C ARG A 403 -15.02 -3.93 3.54
N ARG A 404 -14.83 -4.27 2.26
CA ARG A 404 -15.53 -5.40 1.62
C ARG A 404 -15.12 -6.73 2.22
N ALA A 405 -13.82 -7.00 2.34
CA ALA A 405 -13.28 -8.21 2.95
C ALA A 405 -13.77 -8.38 4.39
N GLY A 406 -13.76 -7.30 5.19
CA GLY A 406 -14.24 -7.35 6.57
C GLY A 406 -15.71 -7.75 6.67
N ARG A 407 -16.60 -7.15 5.86
CA ARG A 407 -18.02 -7.51 5.81
C ARG A 407 -18.24 -8.95 5.34
N ALA A 408 -17.56 -9.36 4.27
CA ALA A 408 -17.70 -10.70 3.71
C ALA A 408 -17.19 -11.79 4.67
N ALA A 409 -16.03 -11.57 5.30
CA ALA A 409 -15.48 -12.50 6.29
C ALA A 409 -16.39 -12.63 7.53
N ALA A 410 -16.98 -11.53 8.02
CA ALA A 410 -17.94 -11.58 9.13
C ALA A 410 -19.20 -12.37 8.77
N GLN A 411 -19.74 -12.18 7.57
CA GLN A 411 -20.89 -12.96 7.06
C GLN A 411 -20.55 -14.45 6.93
N ARG A 412 -19.36 -14.77 6.43
CA ARG A 412 -18.89 -16.15 6.30
C ARG A 412 -18.74 -16.84 7.65
N ALA A 413 -18.18 -16.15 8.65
CA ALA A 413 -17.98 -16.70 9.98
C ALA A 413 -19.30 -16.92 10.76
N ALA A 414 -20.37 -16.23 10.37
CA ALA A 414 -21.70 -16.36 10.97
C ALA A 414 -22.56 -17.45 10.31
N ALA A 415 -22.16 -18.02 9.16
CA ALA A 415 -22.88 -19.04 8.41
C ALA A 415 -22.52 -20.46 8.85
#